data_5284936599652c0549a99e7db86180be
#
_entry.id   5284936599652c0549a99e7db86180be
#
_cell.length_a   1.000
_cell.length_b   1.000
_cell.length_c   1.000
_cell.angle_alpha   90.00
_cell.angle_beta   90.00
_cell.angle_gamma   90.00
#
_symmetry.space_group_name_H-M   'P 1'
#
loop_
_entity.id
_entity.type
_entity.pdbx_description
1 polymer ?
#
loop_
_entity_poly.entity_id
_entity_poly.type
_entity_poly.pdbx_seq_one_letter_code
_entity_poly.pdbx_strand_id
1 'polypeptide(L)'
;SYAPQTGGIAGQISGTAKIINCCSTGKLTPLGKGITDMGGIVGVVGTNSKDGSDNTVSHCYFGGEIDLTQYTATLPYKRFGAIAGKKDSSDKALATFENNFFAETENVSACANKDGAGTAKTIEYMKTEDFYNEISAAGGIYRFSQGETPLLPNVKYSVFFTVTPSGLTGAVIKVNGQETANFAELEAGTYPVEITADNCETLNTEITITADTATHTQTFTLTYKDADYKKVDEAIEKANALKKDDYKDFSAVQEAIDKVIRGKNITEQAEVDQMAK
;
A
#
# COMPACT_ATOMS: atom_id res chain seq x y z
N SER A 1 -32.58 -23.39 -0.80
CA SER A 1 -31.55 -22.48 -1.33
C SER A 1 -30.58 -22.13 -0.20
N TYR A 2 -29.31 -22.32 -0.44
CA TYR A 2 -28.27 -21.88 0.51
C TYR A 2 -28.26 -20.35 0.54
N ALA A 3 -28.26 -19.80 1.75
CA ALA A 3 -28.01 -18.37 1.92
C ALA A 3 -26.55 -18.05 1.53
N PRO A 4 -26.27 -16.96 0.85
CA PRO A 4 -24.90 -16.49 0.68
C PRO A 4 -24.22 -16.35 2.03
N GLN A 5 -22.97 -16.79 2.09
CA GLN A 5 -22.15 -16.72 3.30
C GLN A 5 -20.96 -15.82 3.00
N THR A 6 -20.83 -14.75 3.75
CA THR A 6 -19.82 -13.71 3.51
C THR A 6 -19.04 -13.45 4.79
N GLY A 7 -17.74 -13.40 4.68
CA GLY A 7 -16.85 -12.97 5.75
C GLY A 7 -15.69 -12.17 5.19
N GLY A 8 -15.13 -11.30 5.98
CA GLY A 8 -13.94 -10.53 5.59
C GLY A 8 -12.74 -11.41 5.26
N ILE A 9 -12.67 -12.60 5.86
CA ILE A 9 -11.60 -13.59 5.63
C ILE A 9 -12.15 -14.83 4.94
N ALA A 10 -13.25 -15.39 5.42
CA ALA A 10 -13.84 -16.62 4.87
C ALA A 10 -15.37 -16.56 4.90
N GLY A 11 -16.02 -17.01 3.82
CA GLY A 11 -17.48 -17.13 3.81
C GLY A 11 -17.96 -18.21 4.78
N GLN A 12 -17.22 -19.32 4.90
CA GLN A 12 -17.57 -20.46 5.74
C GLN A 12 -16.34 -21.26 6.15
N ILE A 13 -16.35 -21.78 7.37
CA ILE A 13 -15.40 -22.79 7.82
C ILE A 13 -16.13 -24.04 8.35
N SER A 14 -15.51 -25.22 8.17
CA SER A 14 -16.08 -26.51 8.58
C SER A 14 -14.97 -27.52 8.87
N GLY A 15 -15.33 -28.66 9.47
CA GLY A 15 -14.37 -29.67 9.87
C GLY A 15 -13.58 -29.24 11.10
N THR A 16 -12.25 -29.17 10.98
CA THR A 16 -11.33 -28.71 12.03
C THR A 16 -10.56 -27.45 11.57
N ALA A 17 -11.23 -26.59 10.81
CA ALA A 17 -10.62 -25.40 10.26
C ALA A 17 -10.35 -24.32 11.34
N LYS A 18 -9.27 -23.56 11.15
CA LYS A 18 -8.84 -22.52 12.07
C LYS A 18 -8.62 -21.21 11.33
N ILE A 19 -9.14 -20.12 11.90
CA ILE A 19 -8.81 -18.74 11.52
C ILE A 19 -8.12 -18.11 12.74
N ILE A 20 -6.85 -17.82 12.63
CA ILE A 20 -6.03 -17.34 13.75
C ILE A 20 -5.21 -16.14 13.30
N ASN A 21 -5.13 -15.10 14.17
CA ASN A 21 -4.34 -13.91 13.90
C ASN A 21 -4.68 -13.24 12.57
N CYS A 22 -5.97 -13.12 12.29
CA CYS A 22 -6.47 -12.47 11.09
C CYS A 22 -7.18 -11.17 11.43
N CYS A 23 -7.11 -10.20 10.55
CA CYS A 23 -7.86 -8.96 10.71
C CYS A 23 -8.62 -8.59 9.43
N SER A 24 -9.70 -7.86 9.59
CA SER A 24 -10.46 -7.26 8.50
C SER A 24 -10.92 -5.86 8.93
N THR A 25 -10.69 -4.87 8.07
CA THR A 25 -11.04 -3.46 8.32
C THR A 25 -12.01 -2.92 7.28
N GLY A 26 -12.45 -3.76 6.34
CA GLY A 26 -13.36 -3.37 5.28
C GLY A 26 -14.80 -3.12 5.75
N LYS A 27 -15.55 -2.34 4.97
CA LYS A 27 -16.99 -2.16 5.14
C LYS A 27 -17.73 -3.28 4.43
N LEU A 28 -18.63 -3.96 5.15
CA LEU A 28 -19.48 -5.01 4.64
C LEU A 28 -20.93 -4.50 4.59
N THR A 29 -21.56 -4.52 3.41
CA THR A 29 -22.92 -4.04 3.21
C THR A 29 -23.78 -5.16 2.62
N PRO A 30 -24.68 -5.77 3.40
CA PRO A 30 -25.64 -6.72 2.84
C PRO A 30 -26.69 -6.00 2.01
N LEU A 31 -26.94 -6.49 0.81
CA LEU A 31 -27.87 -5.85 -0.12
C LEU A 31 -29.22 -6.58 -0.20
N GLY A 32 -30.30 -5.82 -0.21
CA GLY A 32 -31.64 -6.31 -0.52
C GLY A 32 -32.31 -7.11 0.60
N LYS A 33 -33.12 -8.11 0.21
CA LYS A 33 -33.94 -8.93 1.12
C LYS A 33 -33.45 -10.37 1.25
N GLY A 34 -32.31 -10.67 0.68
CA GLY A 34 -31.75 -12.04 0.71
C GLY A 34 -31.33 -12.45 2.11
N ILE A 35 -31.57 -13.71 2.44
CA ILE A 35 -31.00 -14.30 3.66
C ILE A 35 -29.51 -14.46 3.42
N THR A 36 -28.70 -13.83 4.24
CA THR A 36 -27.24 -13.98 4.19
C THR A 36 -26.68 -14.14 5.60
N ASP A 37 -25.66 -14.98 5.75
CA ASP A 37 -24.86 -15.06 6.96
C ASP A 37 -23.57 -14.27 6.71
N MET A 38 -23.40 -13.13 7.41
CA MET A 38 -22.31 -12.22 7.19
C MET A 38 -21.56 -11.94 8.49
N GLY A 39 -20.25 -12.14 8.46
CA GLY A 39 -19.36 -11.84 9.59
C GLY A 39 -18.18 -11.00 9.20
N GLY A 40 -17.71 -10.14 10.09
CA GLY A 40 -16.52 -9.35 9.88
C GLY A 40 -15.28 -10.18 9.58
N ILE A 41 -15.20 -11.36 10.19
CA ILE A 41 -14.12 -12.34 9.95
C ILE A 41 -14.65 -13.53 9.14
N VAL A 42 -15.73 -14.18 9.60
CA VAL A 42 -16.26 -15.38 8.96
C VAL A 42 -17.79 -15.37 8.89
N GLY A 43 -18.35 -15.74 7.75
CA GLY A 43 -19.81 -15.80 7.57
C GLY A 43 -20.47 -16.88 8.43
N VAL A 44 -20.02 -18.14 8.30
CA VAL A 44 -20.55 -19.27 9.08
C VAL A 44 -19.44 -20.17 9.61
N VAL A 45 -19.56 -20.56 10.89
CA VAL A 45 -18.62 -21.48 11.55
C VAL A 45 -19.32 -22.81 11.83
N GLY A 46 -18.70 -23.90 11.40
CA GLY A 46 -19.10 -25.27 11.78
C GLY A 46 -20.08 -25.95 10.85
N THR A 47 -20.33 -25.44 9.64
CA THR A 47 -21.25 -26.08 8.68
C THR A 47 -20.77 -27.48 8.29
N ASN A 48 -21.69 -28.44 8.22
CA ASN A 48 -21.41 -29.84 7.89
C ASN A 48 -20.32 -30.48 8.75
N SER A 49 -20.12 -30.00 9.97
CA SER A 49 -19.15 -30.59 10.90
C SER A 49 -19.59 -31.99 11.31
N LYS A 50 -18.64 -32.92 11.35
CA LYS A 50 -18.82 -34.26 11.88
C LYS A 50 -18.56 -34.25 13.38
N ASP A 51 -18.98 -35.33 14.07
CA ASP A 51 -18.65 -35.53 15.48
C ASP A 51 -17.13 -35.36 15.71
N GLY A 52 -16.75 -34.62 16.74
CA GLY A 52 -15.35 -34.38 17.09
C GLY A 52 -14.63 -33.32 16.25
N SER A 53 -15.31 -32.64 15.31
CA SER A 53 -14.72 -31.50 14.62
C SER A 53 -14.78 -30.24 15.50
N ASP A 54 -13.68 -29.49 15.57
CA ASP A 54 -13.57 -28.24 16.32
C ASP A 54 -13.04 -27.15 15.42
N ASN A 55 -13.88 -26.13 15.19
CA ASN A 55 -13.52 -24.99 14.38
C ASN A 55 -13.08 -23.85 15.31
N THR A 56 -11.97 -23.23 15.03
CA THR A 56 -11.40 -22.18 15.88
C THR A 56 -11.39 -20.84 15.14
N VAL A 57 -11.83 -19.79 15.81
CA VAL A 57 -11.60 -18.37 15.42
C VAL A 57 -10.97 -17.69 16.61
N SER A 58 -9.68 -17.37 16.53
CA SER A 58 -8.95 -16.83 17.68
C SER A 58 -7.94 -15.74 17.31
N HIS A 59 -7.72 -14.81 18.26
CA HIS A 59 -6.76 -13.71 18.12
C HIS A 59 -7.01 -12.87 16.86
N CYS A 60 -8.29 -12.77 16.46
CA CYS A 60 -8.71 -12.01 15.29
C CYS A 60 -9.35 -10.69 15.70
N TYR A 61 -9.29 -9.70 14.83
CA TYR A 61 -10.12 -8.52 15.04
C TYR A 61 -10.80 -8.03 13.77
N PHE A 62 -11.98 -7.44 13.96
CA PHE A 62 -12.72 -6.72 12.93
C PHE A 62 -12.78 -5.24 13.28
N GLY A 63 -11.97 -4.43 12.60
CA GLY A 63 -11.92 -2.97 12.71
C GLY A 63 -12.76 -2.25 11.65
N GLY A 64 -13.57 -2.98 10.91
CA GLY A 64 -14.46 -2.46 9.86
C GLY A 64 -15.87 -2.17 10.36
N GLU A 65 -16.79 -2.02 9.41
CA GLU A 65 -18.21 -1.72 9.65
C GLU A 65 -19.11 -2.75 8.96
N ILE A 66 -20.19 -3.18 9.61
CA ILE A 66 -21.28 -3.89 8.95
C ILE A 66 -22.44 -2.91 8.81
N ASP A 67 -22.61 -2.38 7.59
CA ASP A 67 -23.63 -1.39 7.28
C ASP A 67 -24.96 -2.06 6.89
N LEU A 68 -25.91 -2.02 7.81
CA LEU A 68 -27.23 -2.61 7.62
C LEU A 68 -28.25 -1.66 6.96
N THR A 69 -27.86 -0.46 6.57
CA THR A 69 -28.79 0.56 6.02
C THR A 69 -29.48 0.12 4.72
N GLN A 70 -28.81 -0.71 3.92
CA GLN A 70 -29.34 -1.25 2.66
C GLN A 70 -30.12 -2.55 2.84
N TYR A 71 -30.18 -3.07 4.07
CA TYR A 71 -30.84 -4.34 4.36
C TYR A 71 -32.29 -4.13 4.79
N THR A 72 -33.23 -4.57 3.96
CA THR A 72 -34.66 -4.27 4.15
C THR A 72 -35.50 -5.47 4.59
N ALA A 73 -34.89 -6.63 4.85
CA ALA A 73 -35.62 -7.80 5.32
C ALA A 73 -35.97 -7.69 6.79
N THR A 74 -37.23 -8.03 7.14
CA THR A 74 -37.63 -8.25 8.53
C THR A 74 -37.09 -9.61 8.95
N LEU A 75 -36.03 -9.61 9.78
CA LEU A 75 -35.38 -10.86 10.18
C LEU A 75 -35.99 -11.41 11.48
N PRO A 76 -36.51 -12.64 11.44
CA PRO A 76 -36.70 -13.42 12.65
C PRO A 76 -35.39 -14.01 13.20
N TYR A 77 -34.29 -13.92 12.47
CA TYR A 77 -33.02 -14.53 12.83
C TYR A 77 -31.87 -13.53 12.73
N LYS A 78 -31.07 -13.46 13.78
CA LYS A 78 -29.82 -12.74 13.77
C LYS A 78 -28.83 -13.49 12.86
N ARG A 79 -28.27 -12.82 11.85
CA ARG A 79 -27.37 -13.40 10.86
C ARG A 79 -26.13 -12.58 10.60
N PHE A 80 -25.99 -11.48 11.32
CA PHE A 80 -24.88 -10.55 11.21
C PHE A 80 -24.08 -10.55 12.50
N GLY A 81 -22.77 -10.69 12.40
CA GLY A 81 -21.88 -10.63 13.56
C GLY A 81 -20.51 -10.08 13.18
N ALA A 82 -19.93 -9.30 14.07
CA ALA A 82 -18.66 -8.65 13.80
C ALA A 82 -17.48 -9.64 13.68
N ILE A 83 -17.53 -10.77 14.37
CA ILE A 83 -16.55 -11.84 14.21
C ILE A 83 -17.13 -12.94 13.32
N ALA A 84 -18.30 -13.48 13.66
CA ALA A 84 -18.95 -14.53 12.88
C ALA A 84 -20.41 -14.19 12.65
N GLY A 85 -20.89 -14.30 11.40
CA GLY A 85 -22.29 -14.10 11.09
C GLY A 85 -23.18 -15.11 11.82
N LYS A 86 -22.73 -16.37 11.89
CA LYS A 86 -23.46 -17.43 12.55
C LYS A 86 -22.55 -18.59 12.94
N LYS A 87 -22.79 -19.21 14.11
CA LYS A 87 -22.36 -20.58 14.41
C LYS A 87 -23.45 -21.54 13.93
N ASP A 88 -23.06 -22.63 13.28
CA ASP A 88 -24.02 -23.70 12.94
C ASP A 88 -24.72 -24.20 14.21
N SER A 89 -26.02 -24.41 14.10
CA SER A 89 -26.85 -24.79 15.23
C SER A 89 -26.82 -26.28 15.57
N SER A 90 -26.09 -27.10 14.78
CA SER A 90 -25.95 -28.52 15.09
C SER A 90 -25.10 -28.68 16.34
N ASP A 91 -25.53 -29.56 17.24
CA ASP A 91 -24.78 -29.89 18.47
C ASP A 91 -23.44 -30.56 18.19
N LYS A 92 -23.22 -31.02 16.96
CA LYS A 92 -21.97 -31.62 16.46
C LYS A 92 -20.95 -30.57 16.00
N ALA A 93 -21.37 -29.36 15.77
CA ALA A 93 -20.52 -28.27 15.32
C ALA A 93 -19.87 -27.56 16.53
N LEU A 94 -18.74 -28.06 16.98
CA LEU A 94 -17.93 -27.34 17.97
C LEU A 94 -17.30 -26.11 17.30
N ALA A 95 -17.32 -25.00 18.02
CA ALA A 95 -16.70 -23.75 17.60
C ALA A 95 -16.10 -23.06 18.82
N THR A 96 -14.80 -22.88 18.78
CA THR A 96 -14.03 -22.17 19.79
C THR A 96 -13.77 -20.73 19.30
N PHE A 97 -14.12 -19.76 20.14
CA PHE A 97 -13.85 -18.35 19.92
C PHE A 97 -13.03 -17.83 21.09
N GLU A 98 -11.85 -17.30 20.82
CA GLU A 98 -10.92 -16.86 21.86
C GLU A 98 -10.23 -15.56 21.47
N ASN A 99 -10.17 -14.61 22.39
CA ASN A 99 -9.37 -13.39 22.24
C ASN A 99 -9.63 -12.63 20.93
N ASN A 100 -10.89 -12.60 20.48
CA ASN A 100 -11.28 -11.82 19.32
C ASN A 100 -11.82 -10.46 19.75
N PHE A 101 -11.57 -9.44 18.94
CA PHE A 101 -12.02 -8.07 19.19
C PHE A 101 -12.76 -7.51 17.97
N PHE A 102 -13.65 -6.55 18.20
CA PHE A 102 -14.35 -5.92 17.08
C PHE A 102 -14.72 -4.47 17.39
N ALA A 103 -14.75 -3.65 16.34
CA ALA A 103 -15.24 -2.29 16.42
C ALA A 103 -16.76 -2.30 16.71
N GLU A 104 -17.17 -1.54 17.70
CA GLU A 104 -18.58 -1.39 18.05
C GLU A 104 -19.38 -0.89 16.85
N THR A 105 -20.42 -1.62 16.51
CA THR A 105 -21.40 -1.26 15.48
C THR A 105 -22.79 -1.46 16.05
N GLU A 106 -23.65 -0.49 15.84
CA GLU A 106 -25.03 -0.54 16.37
C GLU A 106 -25.75 -1.79 15.83
N ASN A 107 -26.41 -2.51 16.73
CA ASN A 107 -27.17 -3.73 16.46
C ASN A 107 -26.37 -4.93 15.92
N VAL A 108 -25.03 -4.92 16.03
CA VAL A 108 -24.15 -6.01 15.63
C VAL A 108 -23.42 -6.57 16.85
N SER A 109 -23.63 -7.84 17.17
CA SER A 109 -22.88 -8.58 18.20
C SER A 109 -21.66 -9.29 17.59
N ALA A 110 -20.78 -9.85 18.42
CA ALA A 110 -19.63 -10.62 17.95
C ALA A 110 -20.03 -11.81 17.05
N CYS A 111 -21.04 -12.54 17.45
CA CYS A 111 -21.66 -13.62 16.64
C CYS A 111 -23.18 -13.57 16.88
N ALA A 112 -23.96 -13.66 15.82
CA ALA A 112 -25.40 -13.46 15.87
C ALA A 112 -26.15 -14.44 16.77
N ASN A 113 -25.65 -15.64 16.96
CA ASN A 113 -26.29 -16.71 17.75
C ASN A 113 -25.37 -17.39 18.78
N LYS A 114 -24.23 -16.76 19.11
CA LYS A 114 -23.26 -17.30 20.07
C LYS A 114 -22.66 -16.16 20.88
N ASP A 115 -22.87 -16.17 22.19
CA ASP A 115 -22.23 -15.24 23.10
C ASP A 115 -20.74 -15.56 23.29
N GLY A 116 -19.95 -14.54 23.65
CA GLY A 116 -18.52 -14.68 23.95
C GLY A 116 -17.64 -14.91 22.73
N ALA A 117 -18.13 -14.63 21.52
CA ALA A 117 -17.31 -14.80 20.31
C ALA A 117 -16.27 -13.68 20.11
N GLY A 118 -16.36 -12.58 20.84
CA GLY A 118 -15.40 -11.47 20.80
C GLY A 118 -15.78 -10.35 21.75
N THR A 119 -14.85 -9.41 21.96
CA THR A 119 -15.00 -8.24 22.83
C THR A 119 -15.13 -6.97 21.98
N ALA A 120 -16.17 -6.20 22.24
CA ALA A 120 -16.43 -4.92 21.58
C ALA A 120 -15.46 -3.85 22.08
N LYS A 121 -14.99 -3.00 21.17
CA LYS A 121 -14.13 -1.83 21.43
C LYS A 121 -14.56 -0.69 20.55
N THR A 122 -14.38 0.56 20.97
CA THR A 122 -14.54 1.68 20.04
C THR A 122 -13.44 1.66 18.99
N ILE A 123 -13.72 2.14 17.79
CA ILE A 123 -12.71 2.19 16.73
C ILE A 123 -11.54 3.11 17.09
N GLU A 124 -11.82 4.18 17.86
CA GLU A 124 -10.80 5.09 18.37
C GLU A 124 -9.85 4.37 19.33
N TYR A 125 -10.36 3.53 20.23
CA TYR A 125 -9.52 2.72 21.09
C TYR A 125 -8.69 1.69 20.32
N MET A 126 -9.26 1.08 19.28
CA MET A 126 -8.55 0.10 18.44
C MET A 126 -7.37 0.69 17.66
N LYS A 127 -7.24 2.01 17.60
CA LYS A 127 -6.12 2.75 16.97
C LYS A 127 -5.04 3.18 17.97
N THR A 128 -5.16 2.79 19.22
CA THR A 128 -4.20 3.15 20.28
C THR A 128 -3.15 2.07 20.54
N GLU A 129 -2.06 2.46 21.14
CA GLU A 129 -1.04 1.55 21.64
C GLU A 129 -1.58 0.63 22.75
N ASP A 130 -2.55 1.11 23.55
CA ASP A 130 -3.20 0.29 24.59
C ASP A 130 -3.95 -0.90 23.99
N PHE A 131 -4.66 -0.71 22.87
CA PHE A 131 -5.30 -1.83 22.18
C PHE A 131 -4.27 -2.80 21.57
N TYR A 132 -3.21 -2.27 20.97
CA TYR A 132 -2.11 -3.12 20.49
C TYR A 132 -1.54 -3.97 21.63
N ASN A 133 -1.30 -3.39 22.79
CA ASN A 133 -0.79 -4.10 23.96
C ASN A 133 -1.80 -5.14 24.46
N GLU A 134 -3.11 -4.81 24.48
CA GLU A 134 -4.16 -5.74 24.89
C GLU A 134 -4.23 -6.96 23.95
N ILE A 135 -4.28 -6.77 22.63
CA ILE A 135 -4.37 -7.89 21.68
C ILE A 135 -3.07 -8.70 21.64
N SER A 136 -1.91 -8.07 21.83
CA SER A 136 -0.62 -8.75 21.91
C SER A 136 -0.49 -9.57 23.20
N ALA A 137 -0.90 -9.04 24.34
CA ALA A 137 -0.94 -9.78 25.60
C ALA A 137 -1.90 -10.99 25.55
N ALA A 138 -2.96 -10.90 24.75
CA ALA A 138 -3.87 -12.00 24.48
C ALA A 138 -3.29 -13.06 23.53
N GLY A 139 -2.08 -12.86 22.95
CA GLY A 139 -1.40 -13.78 22.03
C GLY A 139 -1.51 -13.42 20.55
N GLY A 140 -2.04 -12.23 20.25
CA GLY A 140 -2.05 -11.70 18.87
C GLY A 140 -0.65 -11.35 18.37
N ILE A 141 -0.37 -11.60 17.10
CA ILE A 141 0.94 -11.34 16.47
C ILE A 141 0.96 -10.07 15.60
N TYR A 142 0.23 -9.07 16.02
CA TYR A 142 0.14 -7.80 15.27
C TYR A 142 1.34 -6.89 15.54
N ARG A 143 1.51 -5.87 14.71
CA ARG A 143 2.44 -4.77 14.96
C ARG A 143 1.67 -3.47 15.20
N PHE A 144 2.24 -2.62 16.04
CA PHE A 144 1.68 -1.30 16.30
C PHE A 144 1.90 -0.36 15.11
N SER A 145 0.88 0.45 14.83
CA SER A 145 0.96 1.57 13.89
C SER A 145 0.16 2.74 14.47
N GLN A 146 0.82 3.86 14.72
CA GLN A 146 0.18 4.99 15.40
C GLN A 146 -0.99 5.57 14.58
N GLY A 147 -2.15 5.68 15.22
CA GLY A 147 -3.36 6.20 14.59
C GLY A 147 -4.09 5.22 13.68
N GLU A 148 -3.57 4.00 13.53
CA GLU A 148 -4.19 2.93 12.76
C GLU A 148 -4.52 1.72 13.65
N THR A 149 -5.43 0.87 13.20
CA THR A 149 -5.61 -0.43 13.86
C THR A 149 -4.37 -1.30 13.68
N PRO A 150 -4.05 -2.21 14.63
CA PRO A 150 -2.85 -3.03 14.55
C PRO A 150 -2.76 -3.81 13.22
N LEU A 151 -1.59 -3.82 12.62
CA LEU A 151 -1.34 -4.46 11.33
C LEU A 151 -0.75 -5.85 11.50
N LEU A 152 -0.97 -6.74 10.54
CA LEU A 152 -0.28 -8.03 10.54
C LEU A 152 1.23 -7.80 10.36
N PRO A 153 2.10 -8.48 11.13
CA PRO A 153 3.54 -8.36 10.98
C PRO A 153 3.97 -8.99 9.64
N ASN A 154 5.01 -8.43 9.06
CA ASN A 154 5.63 -8.96 7.84
C ASN A 154 4.70 -9.06 6.61
N VAL A 155 3.58 -8.36 6.59
CA VAL A 155 2.82 -8.17 5.36
C VAL A 155 3.63 -7.23 4.47
N LYS A 156 4.20 -7.80 3.42
CA LYS A 156 4.95 -7.07 2.41
C LYS A 156 4.15 -6.94 1.14
N TYR A 157 4.30 -5.81 0.51
CA TYR A 157 3.65 -5.46 -0.75
C TYR A 157 4.69 -5.42 -1.85
N SER A 158 4.34 -5.94 -3.01
CA SER A 158 5.20 -5.89 -4.19
C SER A 158 5.26 -4.47 -4.74
N VAL A 159 6.45 -3.90 -4.82
CA VAL A 159 6.68 -2.54 -5.33
C VAL A 159 7.57 -2.62 -6.55
N PHE A 160 7.06 -2.17 -7.68
CA PHE A 160 7.79 -2.10 -8.94
C PHE A 160 8.24 -0.67 -9.23
N PHE A 161 9.48 -0.52 -9.63
CA PHE A 161 10.10 0.76 -9.94
C PHE A 161 10.38 0.88 -11.43
N THR A 162 10.05 2.03 -11.98
CA THR A 162 10.41 2.41 -13.35
C THR A 162 11.15 3.74 -13.31
N VAL A 163 12.30 3.81 -13.96
CA VAL A 163 13.06 5.06 -14.11
C VAL A 163 13.03 5.50 -15.56
N THR A 164 12.74 6.78 -15.78
CA THR A 164 12.72 7.42 -17.09
C THR A 164 13.72 8.57 -17.16
N PRO A 165 14.27 8.90 -18.33
CA PRO A 165 14.10 8.20 -19.61
C PRO A 165 14.64 6.77 -19.59
N SER A 166 14.12 5.91 -20.47
CA SER A 166 14.61 4.54 -20.59
C SER A 166 16.04 4.49 -21.14
N GLY A 167 16.80 3.48 -20.75
CA GLY A 167 18.17 3.28 -21.25
C GLY A 167 19.26 4.09 -20.54
N LEU A 168 18.96 4.65 -19.37
CA LEU A 168 19.97 5.27 -18.51
C LEU A 168 21.02 4.25 -18.09
N THR A 169 22.30 4.64 -18.21
CA THR A 169 23.43 3.84 -17.69
C THR A 169 23.66 4.18 -16.22
N GLY A 170 24.19 3.21 -15.44
CA GLY A 170 24.50 3.41 -14.03
C GLY A 170 23.32 3.76 -13.14
N ALA A 171 22.09 3.44 -13.55
CA ALA A 171 20.90 3.71 -12.75
C ALA A 171 20.90 2.85 -11.49
N VAL A 172 20.84 3.50 -10.32
CA VAL A 172 20.76 2.89 -8.99
C VAL A 172 19.57 3.47 -8.26
N ILE A 173 18.75 2.59 -7.71
CA ILE A 173 17.61 2.95 -6.84
C ILE A 173 17.94 2.52 -5.43
N LYS A 174 17.85 3.42 -4.47
CA LYS A 174 17.95 3.10 -3.04
C LYS A 174 16.64 3.45 -2.35
N VAL A 175 16.11 2.49 -1.61
CA VAL A 175 14.94 2.67 -0.75
C VAL A 175 15.41 2.53 0.69
N ASN A 176 15.14 3.53 1.51
CA ASN A 176 15.63 3.60 2.89
C ASN A 176 17.16 3.34 3.02
N GLY A 177 17.92 3.87 2.05
CA GLY A 177 19.39 3.70 1.98
C GLY A 177 19.88 2.34 1.48
N GLN A 178 19.00 1.39 1.22
CA GLN A 178 19.35 0.07 0.67
C GLN A 178 19.13 0.04 -0.84
N GLU A 179 20.15 -0.40 -1.56
CA GLU A 179 20.06 -0.56 -3.01
C GLU A 179 19.06 -1.66 -3.37
N THR A 180 18.24 -1.38 -4.36
CA THR A 180 17.28 -2.33 -4.93
C THR A 180 17.32 -2.25 -6.46
N ALA A 181 16.88 -3.32 -7.10
CA ALA A 181 16.66 -3.31 -8.55
C ALA A 181 15.32 -2.57 -8.87
N ASN A 182 14.63 -3.01 -9.90
CA ASN A 182 13.33 -2.50 -10.30
C ASN A 182 12.16 -3.09 -9.48
N PHE A 183 12.45 -3.79 -8.39
CA PHE A 183 11.48 -4.47 -7.54
C PHE A 183 11.94 -4.48 -6.09
N ALA A 184 10.99 -4.29 -5.15
CA ALA A 184 11.18 -4.48 -3.72
C ALA A 184 9.91 -5.05 -3.08
N GLU A 185 10.07 -5.75 -1.96
CA GLU A 185 8.98 -6.10 -1.06
C GLU A 185 9.06 -5.22 0.18
N LEU A 186 8.09 -4.33 0.35
CA LEU A 186 8.06 -3.35 1.44
C LEU A 186 6.79 -3.53 2.27
N GLU A 187 6.89 -3.29 3.56
CA GLU A 187 5.71 -3.16 4.42
C GLU A 187 4.94 -1.86 4.10
N ALA A 188 3.71 -1.72 4.60
CA ALA A 188 3.02 -0.44 4.53
C ALA A 188 3.80 0.62 5.33
N GLY A 189 3.98 1.81 4.76
CA GLY A 189 4.79 2.88 5.34
C GLY A 189 5.31 3.85 4.30
N THR A 190 6.00 4.90 4.76
CA THR A 190 6.65 5.88 3.89
C THR A 190 8.16 5.65 3.92
N TYR A 191 8.78 5.65 2.75
CA TYR A 191 10.18 5.32 2.55
C TYR A 191 10.89 6.40 1.75
N PRO A 192 12.03 6.91 2.23
CA PRO A 192 12.88 7.78 1.43
C PRO A 192 13.50 6.99 0.28
N VAL A 193 13.52 7.60 -0.89
CA VAL A 193 14.07 7.04 -2.11
C VAL A 193 15.10 7.98 -2.70
N GLU A 194 16.29 7.46 -2.98
CA GLU A 194 17.36 8.11 -3.73
C GLU A 194 17.55 7.39 -5.04
N ILE A 195 17.58 8.13 -6.15
CA ILE A 195 17.84 7.57 -7.47
C ILE A 195 18.96 8.36 -8.13
N THR A 196 19.97 7.62 -8.59
CA THR A 196 21.10 8.16 -9.32
C THR A 196 21.24 7.45 -10.65
N ALA A 197 21.79 8.15 -11.65
CA ALA A 197 22.23 7.57 -12.91
C ALA A 197 23.36 8.42 -13.50
N ASP A 198 24.11 7.84 -14.43
CA ASP A 198 25.17 8.56 -15.11
C ASP A 198 24.60 9.78 -15.85
N ASN A 199 25.29 10.92 -15.71
CA ASN A 199 24.93 12.17 -16.36
C ASN A 199 23.54 12.74 -15.94
N CYS A 200 22.93 12.24 -14.89
CA CYS A 200 21.68 12.76 -14.35
C CYS A 200 21.88 13.45 -13.01
N GLU A 201 20.97 14.37 -12.70
CA GLU A 201 20.82 14.89 -11.34
C GLU A 201 20.29 13.80 -10.42
N THR A 202 20.77 13.78 -9.17
CA THR A 202 20.26 12.86 -8.15
C THR A 202 18.83 13.24 -7.79
N LEU A 203 17.91 12.29 -7.86
CA LEU A 203 16.54 12.47 -7.39
C LEU A 203 16.40 11.93 -5.96
N ASN A 204 16.01 12.81 -5.04
CA ASN A 204 15.61 12.44 -3.69
C ASN A 204 14.11 12.68 -3.53
N THR A 205 13.38 11.66 -3.11
CA THR A 205 11.92 11.70 -2.95
C THR A 205 11.48 10.70 -1.88
N GLU A 206 10.18 10.57 -1.70
CA GLU A 206 9.58 9.57 -0.81
C GLU A 206 8.48 8.81 -1.57
N ILE A 207 8.26 7.56 -1.18
CA ILE A 207 7.13 6.75 -1.62
C ILE A 207 6.32 6.31 -0.41
N THR A 208 5.01 6.22 -0.57
CA THR A 208 4.11 5.67 0.45
C THR A 208 3.50 4.38 -0.06
N ILE A 209 3.66 3.32 0.70
CA ILE A 209 3.08 2.00 0.46
C ILE A 209 1.89 1.86 1.39
N THR A 210 0.72 1.67 0.80
CA THR A 210 -0.55 1.51 1.52
C THR A 210 -0.95 0.05 1.60
N ALA A 211 -1.77 -0.30 2.60
CA ALA A 211 -2.23 -1.68 2.81
C ALA A 211 -3.46 -2.06 1.97
N ASP A 212 -4.00 -1.12 1.20
CA ASP A 212 -5.21 -1.30 0.38
C ASP A 212 -4.93 -1.92 -0.99
N THR A 213 -3.66 -1.96 -1.41
CA THR A 213 -3.23 -2.44 -2.71
C THR A 213 -2.09 -3.46 -2.56
N ALA A 214 -2.27 -4.67 -3.10
CA ALA A 214 -1.25 -5.74 -3.02
C ALA A 214 0.02 -5.44 -3.83
N THR A 215 -0.08 -4.60 -4.85
CA THR A 215 1.00 -4.25 -5.78
C THR A 215 1.04 -2.76 -6.02
N HIS A 216 2.21 -2.17 -5.89
CA HIS A 216 2.46 -0.75 -6.15
C HIS A 216 3.40 -0.59 -7.35
N THR A 217 3.15 0.42 -8.17
CA THR A 217 4.06 0.82 -9.24
C THR A 217 4.46 2.28 -9.03
N GLN A 218 5.76 2.53 -9.00
CA GLN A 218 6.35 3.85 -8.85
C GLN A 218 7.18 4.19 -10.08
N THR A 219 6.92 5.35 -10.66
CA THR A 219 7.67 5.84 -11.82
C THR A 219 8.42 7.12 -11.44
N PHE A 220 9.71 7.14 -11.71
CA PHE A 220 10.58 8.27 -11.41
C PHE A 220 11.17 8.82 -12.70
N THR A 221 11.21 10.13 -12.81
CA THR A 221 11.81 10.80 -13.96
C THR A 221 13.08 11.51 -13.52
N LEU A 222 14.21 11.11 -14.07
CA LEU A 222 15.48 11.79 -13.88
C LEU A 222 15.70 12.87 -14.94
N THR A 223 16.35 13.94 -14.52
CA THR A 223 16.76 15.03 -15.41
C THR A 223 18.24 14.89 -15.69
N TYR A 224 18.64 15.00 -16.95
CA TYR A 224 20.04 15.07 -17.31
C TYR A 224 20.67 16.36 -16.77
N LYS A 225 21.94 16.27 -16.37
CA LYS A 225 22.74 17.45 -16.04
C LYS A 225 22.90 18.34 -17.26
N ASP A 226 23.07 19.63 -17.01
CA ASP A 226 23.37 20.57 -18.07
C ASP A 226 24.72 20.26 -18.73
N ALA A 227 24.82 20.58 -20.01
CA ALA A 227 26.09 20.54 -20.72
C ALA A 227 27.06 21.61 -20.20
N ASP A 228 28.35 21.33 -20.25
CA ASP A 228 29.41 22.28 -19.90
C ASP A 228 29.70 23.22 -21.07
N TYR A 229 29.33 24.49 -20.89
CA TYR A 229 29.55 25.56 -21.87
C TYR A 229 30.86 26.32 -21.70
N LYS A 230 31.73 25.92 -20.78
CA LYS A 230 32.98 26.63 -20.48
C LYS A 230 33.81 26.94 -21.71
N LYS A 231 34.01 25.97 -22.62
CA LYS A 231 34.76 26.16 -23.86
C LYS A 231 34.12 27.18 -24.81
N VAL A 232 32.77 27.16 -24.89
CA VAL A 232 31.99 28.10 -25.69
C VAL A 232 32.12 29.49 -25.12
N ASP A 233 32.02 29.67 -23.81
CA ASP A 233 32.16 30.95 -23.14
C ASP A 233 33.56 31.52 -23.34
N GLU A 234 34.60 30.69 -23.18
CA GLU A 234 35.98 31.09 -23.45
C GLU A 234 36.19 31.49 -24.92
N ALA A 235 35.54 30.81 -25.89
CA ALA A 235 35.61 31.15 -27.31
C ALA A 235 34.90 32.50 -27.58
N ILE A 236 33.74 32.73 -27.00
CA ILE A 236 33.00 33.99 -27.12
C ILE A 236 33.81 35.14 -26.50
N GLU A 237 34.42 34.93 -25.34
CA GLU A 237 35.27 35.95 -24.71
C GLU A 237 36.47 36.36 -25.64
N LYS A 238 37.12 35.38 -26.22
CA LYS A 238 38.21 35.61 -27.19
C LYS A 238 37.71 36.36 -28.43
N ALA A 239 36.55 35.96 -28.98
CA ALA A 239 35.93 36.59 -30.11
C ALA A 239 35.56 38.07 -29.84
N ASN A 240 34.99 38.34 -28.64
CA ASN A 240 34.65 39.70 -28.22
C ASN A 240 35.85 40.58 -27.92
N ALA A 241 37.02 40.00 -27.62
CA ALA A 241 38.26 40.73 -27.39
C ALA A 241 38.95 41.19 -28.72
N LEU A 242 38.48 40.65 -29.86
CA LEU A 242 39.01 41.04 -31.17
C LEU A 242 38.61 42.49 -31.49
N LYS A 243 39.55 43.25 -32.03
CA LYS A 243 39.25 44.62 -32.50
C LYS A 243 38.62 44.56 -33.88
N LYS A 244 37.36 44.95 -33.99
CA LYS A 244 36.59 44.93 -35.26
C LYS A 244 37.29 45.65 -36.41
N ASP A 245 37.99 46.73 -36.10
CA ASP A 245 38.71 47.56 -37.09
C ASP A 245 39.93 46.88 -37.72
N ASP A 246 40.43 45.82 -37.09
CA ASP A 246 41.56 45.02 -37.60
C ASP A 246 41.13 44.00 -38.68
N TYR A 247 39.81 43.86 -38.93
CA TYR A 247 39.25 42.89 -39.85
C TYR A 247 38.46 43.55 -40.96
N LYS A 248 38.60 43.04 -42.16
CA LYS A 248 37.91 43.54 -43.36
C LYS A 248 36.43 43.24 -43.34
N ASP A 249 36.03 42.12 -42.68
CA ASP A 249 34.67 41.70 -42.43
C ASP A 249 34.63 40.97 -41.11
N PHE A 250 33.83 41.44 -40.17
CA PHE A 250 33.62 40.88 -38.83
C PHE A 250 32.30 40.13 -38.70
N SER A 251 31.47 40.14 -39.77
CA SER A 251 30.09 39.57 -39.72
C SER A 251 30.09 38.10 -39.39
N ALA A 252 31.04 37.31 -39.94
CA ALA A 252 31.13 35.87 -39.66
C ALA A 252 31.36 35.53 -38.18
N VAL A 253 32.11 36.40 -37.46
CA VAL A 253 32.35 36.22 -36.02
C VAL A 253 31.06 36.45 -35.23
N GLN A 254 30.33 37.52 -35.55
CA GLN A 254 29.08 37.83 -34.92
C GLN A 254 28.02 36.73 -35.19
N GLU A 255 27.92 36.28 -36.44
CA GLU A 255 27.00 35.20 -36.81
C GLU A 255 27.33 33.88 -36.06
N ALA A 256 28.61 33.57 -35.83
CA ALA A 256 29.01 32.40 -35.06
C ALA A 256 28.56 32.50 -33.59
N ILE A 257 28.72 33.70 -32.98
CA ILE A 257 28.27 33.94 -31.60
C ILE A 257 26.75 33.84 -31.51
N ASP A 258 26.02 34.41 -32.45
CA ASP A 258 24.55 34.44 -32.47
C ASP A 258 23.95 33.04 -32.71
N LYS A 259 24.72 32.11 -33.31
CA LYS A 259 24.32 30.71 -33.55
C LYS A 259 24.49 29.81 -32.33
N VAL A 260 25.09 30.29 -31.25
CA VAL A 260 25.25 29.49 -30.02
C VAL A 260 23.90 29.19 -29.40
N ILE A 261 23.58 27.89 -29.27
CA ILE A 261 22.35 27.39 -28.64
C ILE A 261 22.66 27.02 -27.19
N ARG A 262 21.98 27.62 -26.25
CA ARG A 262 22.07 27.35 -24.81
C ARG A 262 20.98 26.36 -24.35
N GLY A 263 21.15 25.79 -23.15
CA GLY A 263 20.15 24.92 -22.53
C GLY A 263 20.22 23.47 -23.01
N LYS A 264 21.30 23.05 -23.64
CA LYS A 264 21.54 21.64 -23.95
C LYS A 264 21.95 20.87 -22.68
N ASN A 265 21.62 19.60 -22.64
CA ASN A 265 22.03 18.74 -21.55
C ASN A 265 23.35 18.01 -21.90
N ILE A 266 23.90 17.30 -20.91
CA ILE A 266 25.21 16.65 -21.00
C ILE A 266 25.29 15.58 -22.11
N THR A 267 24.17 14.96 -22.53
CA THR A 267 24.16 13.99 -23.63
C THR A 267 24.44 14.64 -24.98
N GLU A 268 24.29 15.98 -25.06
CA GLU A 268 24.55 16.82 -26.24
C GLU A 268 25.90 17.56 -26.12
N GLN A 269 26.79 17.18 -25.18
CA GLN A 269 28.05 17.85 -24.93
C GLN A 269 28.92 17.97 -26.19
N ALA A 270 28.91 16.95 -27.05
CA ALA A 270 29.66 16.97 -28.30
C ALA A 270 29.22 18.09 -29.25
N GLU A 271 27.92 18.39 -29.27
CA GLU A 271 27.37 19.52 -30.05
C GLU A 271 27.76 20.86 -29.42
N VAL A 272 27.75 20.95 -28.11
CA VAL A 272 28.21 22.15 -27.38
C VAL A 272 29.70 22.39 -27.62
N ASP A 273 30.54 21.35 -27.53
CA ASP A 273 31.96 21.45 -27.82
C ASP A 273 32.25 21.86 -29.28
N GLN A 274 31.36 21.53 -30.21
CA GLN A 274 31.47 21.93 -31.60
C GLN A 274 31.22 23.42 -31.80
N MET A 275 30.33 24.04 -30.98
CA MET A 275 30.04 25.50 -31.06
C MET A 275 31.25 26.35 -30.62
N ALA A 276 32.24 25.77 -29.94
CA ALA A 276 33.46 26.44 -29.49
C ALA A 276 34.57 26.47 -30.55
N LYS A 277 34.36 25.85 -31.72
CA LYS A 277 35.35 25.79 -32.81
C LYS A 277 35.08 26.83 -33.88
#